data_74e9ac6270f8bb1b5ffb2d967ea48083
#
_entry.id   74e9ac6270f8bb1b5ffb2d967ea48083
#
_cell.length_a   1.000
_cell.length_b   1.000
_cell.length_c   1.000
_cell.angle_alpha   90.00
_cell.angle_beta   90.00
_cell.angle_gamma   90.00
#
_symmetry.space_group_name_H-M   'P 1'
#
loop_
_entity.id
_entity.type
_entity.pdbx_description
1 polymer ?
#
loop_
_entity_poly.entity_id
_entity_poly.type
_entity_poly.pdbx_seq_one_letter_code
_entity_poly.pdbx_strand_id
1 'polypeptide(L)'
;MLLYIDMFSEKIMNKFISYSFILAAFLAFNINADHHAKKGMKDAEMKPHMIAKKWTEASYTSKDKALKVVKKYMAEDGLNYPGRFVGFGFNFDPQEDEMTVNWVIENSPAVGVLQEGDTFISVNGVPATRENRDSGKLVFAGLPGEKVNAVVRRDGKDVEVSFARGLVDPSYTKAQVLTNIESANADNWGAIEHKINEIAVNRKERTVYVWSWHRSLDVPSQKEFEAHVVTRYAFNEEGKVIAIANLTEDALIQSQLGFRVTR
;
A
#
# COMPACT_ATOMS: atom_id res chain seq x y z
N MET A 1 -21.85 5.87 36.10
CA MET A 1 -21.44 4.66 35.40
C MET A 1 -21.47 4.90 33.90
N LEU A 2 -20.67 5.85 33.38
CA LEU A 2 -20.71 6.30 31.98
C LEU A 2 -19.36 6.95 31.55
N LEU A 3 -18.23 6.38 31.99
CA LEU A 3 -16.88 6.93 31.70
C LEU A 3 -15.86 5.87 31.27
N TYR A 4 -16.30 4.69 30.82
CA TYR A 4 -15.36 3.60 30.51
C TYR A 4 -15.44 3.07 29.06
N ILE A 5 -16.27 3.66 28.20
CA ILE A 5 -16.48 3.18 26.83
C ILE A 5 -15.67 3.93 25.78
N ASP A 6 -15.21 5.15 26.04
CA ASP A 6 -14.50 5.98 25.05
C ASP A 6 -12.99 5.66 24.89
N MET A 7 -12.37 5.04 25.86
CA MET A 7 -10.92 4.77 25.79
C MET A 7 -10.50 3.61 24.88
N PHE A 8 -11.43 2.72 24.51
CA PHE A 8 -11.12 1.58 23.63
C PHE A 8 -11.24 1.91 22.13
N SER A 9 -12.05 2.90 21.77
CA SER A 9 -12.30 3.30 20.39
C SER A 9 -11.09 4.03 19.76
N GLU A 10 -10.44 4.91 20.50
CA GLU A 10 -9.28 5.68 19.98
C GLU A 10 -8.02 4.83 19.76
N LYS A 11 -7.77 3.86 20.63
CA LYS A 11 -6.58 3.00 20.53
C LYS A 11 -6.55 2.12 19.28
N ILE A 12 -7.71 1.76 18.75
CA ILE A 12 -7.81 0.92 17.56
C ILE A 12 -7.66 1.73 16.28
N MET A 13 -8.23 2.93 16.24
CA MET A 13 -8.20 3.80 15.06
C MET A 13 -6.76 4.26 14.71
N ASN A 14 -5.93 4.46 15.71
CA ASN A 14 -4.58 4.99 15.55
C ASN A 14 -3.54 3.99 15.05
N LYS A 15 -3.78 2.69 15.18
CA LYS A 15 -2.88 1.64 14.65
C LYS A 15 -2.91 1.49 13.12
N PHE A 16 -3.94 2.03 12.46
CA PHE A 16 -4.24 1.71 11.06
C PHE A 16 -3.52 2.56 10.03
N ILE A 17 -3.08 3.75 10.37
CA ILE A 17 -2.60 4.71 9.37
C ILE A 17 -1.13 4.54 9.05
N SER A 18 -0.36 3.96 9.95
CA SER A 18 1.01 3.54 9.65
C SER A 18 1.09 2.36 8.66
N TYR A 19 -0.01 1.59 8.50
CA TYR A 19 -0.01 0.35 7.70
C TYR A 19 -0.81 0.45 6.40
N SER A 20 -1.65 1.47 6.18
CA SER A 20 -2.38 1.66 4.93
C SER A 20 -1.47 1.82 3.70
N PHE A 21 -0.20 2.14 3.91
CA PHE A 21 0.80 2.21 2.86
C PHE A 21 1.33 0.85 2.38
N ILE A 22 1.19 -0.21 3.17
CA ILE A 22 1.76 -1.53 2.87
C ILE A 22 0.71 -2.47 2.24
N LEU A 23 -0.59 -2.23 2.47
CA LEU A 23 -1.66 -3.17 2.10
C LEU A 23 -1.99 -3.23 0.60
N ALA A 24 -1.48 -2.32 -0.24
CA ALA A 24 -1.73 -2.34 -1.68
C ALA A 24 -0.94 -3.43 -2.44
N ALA A 25 -0.18 -4.28 -1.78
CA ALA A 25 0.73 -5.21 -2.44
C ALA A 25 0.47 -6.71 -2.22
N PHE A 26 -0.41 -7.15 -1.32
CA PHE A 26 -0.31 -8.53 -0.84
C PHE A 26 -1.57 -9.36 -0.83
N LEU A 27 -1.41 -10.62 -1.22
CA LEU A 27 -1.90 -11.84 -0.56
C LEU A 27 -2.05 -13.10 -1.42
N ALA A 28 -1.74 -14.31 -0.92
CA ALA A 28 -1.79 -15.61 -1.60
C ALA A 28 -2.34 -16.81 -0.80
N PHE A 29 -2.84 -17.86 -1.37
CA PHE A 29 -2.47 -19.28 -1.27
C PHE A 29 -3.19 -20.25 -2.22
N ASN A 30 -2.57 -21.41 -2.40
CA ASN A 30 -2.69 -22.54 -3.29
C ASN A 30 -4.08 -23.12 -3.59
N ILE A 31 -4.30 -23.50 -4.86
CA ILE A 31 -5.00 -24.74 -5.20
C ILE A 31 -4.34 -25.38 -6.44
N ASN A 32 -4.06 -26.68 -6.35
CA ASN A 32 -3.67 -27.55 -7.43
C ASN A 32 -4.79 -27.65 -8.47
N ALA A 33 -4.49 -27.38 -9.71
CA ALA A 33 -5.27 -27.86 -10.85
C ALA A 33 -4.38 -27.99 -12.09
N ASP A 34 -4.32 -29.21 -12.53
CA ASP A 34 -3.99 -29.72 -13.86
C ASP A 34 -2.64 -29.41 -14.51
N HIS A 35 -1.80 -30.45 -14.40
CA HIS A 35 -0.71 -30.73 -15.32
C HIS A 35 -1.19 -30.94 -16.76
N HIS A 36 -1.06 -29.92 -17.59
CA HIS A 36 -0.67 -30.11 -18.98
C HIS A 36 0.61 -29.33 -19.23
N ALA A 37 1.70 -30.08 -19.34
CA ALA A 37 3.01 -29.60 -19.72
C ALA A 37 2.93 -28.91 -21.08
N LYS A 38 2.81 -27.58 -21.11
CA LYS A 38 3.12 -26.76 -22.27
C LYS A 38 4.57 -26.31 -22.19
N LYS A 39 5.35 -26.81 -23.16
CA LYS A 39 6.71 -26.41 -23.52
C LYS A 39 6.89 -24.90 -23.26
N GLY A 40 7.90 -24.53 -22.46
CA GLY A 40 8.11 -23.15 -22.03
C GLY A 40 8.18 -22.19 -23.22
N MET A 41 7.17 -21.34 -23.34
CA MET A 41 7.23 -20.15 -24.20
C MET A 41 8.35 -19.25 -23.66
N LYS A 42 9.19 -18.77 -24.55
CA LYS A 42 10.19 -17.76 -24.18
C LYS A 42 9.44 -16.53 -23.63
N ASP A 43 9.95 -15.95 -22.55
CA ASP A 43 9.30 -14.87 -21.82
C ASP A 43 8.96 -13.62 -22.66
N ALA A 44 9.62 -13.43 -23.81
CA ALA A 44 9.33 -12.35 -24.78
C ALA A 44 8.00 -12.51 -25.53
N GLU A 45 7.34 -13.67 -25.45
CA GLU A 45 6.10 -13.98 -26.17
C GLU A 45 4.87 -14.03 -25.23
N MET A 46 5.02 -13.68 -23.95
CA MET A 46 3.91 -13.77 -23.00
C MET A 46 2.85 -12.70 -23.28
N LYS A 47 1.61 -13.13 -23.51
CA LYS A 47 0.48 -12.23 -23.80
C LYS A 47 0.13 -11.36 -22.57
N PRO A 48 -0.35 -10.12 -22.74
CA PRO A 48 -0.68 -9.20 -21.64
C PRO A 48 -1.53 -9.80 -20.51
N HIS A 49 -2.57 -10.58 -20.85
CA HIS A 49 -3.42 -11.21 -19.84
C HIS A 49 -2.69 -12.28 -18.99
N MET A 50 -1.70 -12.95 -19.56
CA MET A 50 -0.86 -13.92 -18.84
C MET A 50 0.11 -13.19 -17.90
N ILE A 51 0.62 -12.02 -18.30
CA ILE A 51 1.46 -11.18 -17.43
C ILE A 51 0.61 -10.65 -16.28
N ALA A 52 -0.57 -10.10 -16.56
CA ALA A 52 -1.48 -9.61 -15.52
C ALA A 52 -1.86 -10.71 -14.52
N LYS A 53 -2.23 -11.91 -15.03
CA LYS A 53 -2.49 -13.09 -14.17
C LYS A 53 -1.29 -13.42 -13.29
N LYS A 54 -0.10 -13.57 -13.91
CA LYS A 54 1.14 -13.90 -13.20
C LYS A 54 1.52 -12.86 -12.16
N TRP A 55 1.27 -11.58 -12.47
CA TRP A 55 1.53 -10.48 -11.54
C TRP A 55 0.60 -10.55 -10.33
N THR A 56 -0.71 -10.66 -10.56
CA THR A 56 -1.70 -10.81 -9.50
C THR A 56 -1.37 -12.02 -8.61
N GLU A 57 -1.10 -13.19 -9.18
CA GLU A 57 -0.70 -14.39 -8.43
C GLU A 57 0.60 -14.19 -7.65
N ALA A 58 1.60 -13.52 -8.22
CA ALA A 58 2.87 -13.26 -7.58
C ALA A 58 2.71 -12.31 -6.38
N SER A 59 1.92 -11.25 -6.54
CA SER A 59 1.60 -10.30 -5.45
C SER A 59 0.93 -11.01 -4.28
N TYR A 60 0.11 -12.00 -4.55
CA TYR A 60 -0.57 -12.81 -3.56
C TYR A 60 0.24 -14.03 -3.04
N THR A 61 1.44 -14.31 -3.53
CA THR A 61 2.13 -15.56 -3.16
C THR A 61 3.36 -15.33 -2.29
N SER A 62 4.25 -14.44 -2.69
CA SER A 62 5.48 -14.15 -1.93
C SER A 62 6.15 -12.87 -2.41
N LYS A 63 6.85 -12.22 -1.49
CA LYS A 63 7.68 -11.05 -1.73
C LYS A 63 8.64 -11.24 -2.91
N ASP A 64 9.36 -12.37 -2.93
CA ASP A 64 10.32 -12.68 -3.99
C ASP A 64 9.67 -12.82 -5.38
N LYS A 65 8.48 -13.42 -5.44
CA LYS A 65 7.75 -13.55 -6.72
C LYS A 65 7.27 -12.19 -7.19
N ALA A 66 6.78 -11.35 -6.28
CA ALA A 66 6.36 -9.98 -6.59
C ALA A 66 7.55 -9.15 -7.11
N LEU A 67 8.70 -9.17 -6.44
CA LEU A 67 9.92 -8.51 -6.90
C LEU A 67 10.33 -8.95 -8.32
N LYS A 68 10.36 -10.26 -8.56
CA LYS A 68 10.72 -10.81 -9.88
C LYS A 68 9.77 -10.35 -10.99
N VAL A 69 8.47 -10.27 -10.69
CA VAL A 69 7.46 -9.85 -11.67
C VAL A 69 7.59 -8.36 -11.96
N VAL A 70 7.74 -7.51 -10.94
CA VAL A 70 7.95 -6.07 -11.11
C VAL A 70 9.23 -5.81 -11.90
N LYS A 71 10.36 -6.37 -11.48
CA LYS A 71 11.66 -6.21 -12.19
C LYS A 71 11.56 -6.59 -13.66
N LYS A 72 10.81 -7.64 -13.98
CA LYS A 72 10.73 -8.19 -15.34
C LYS A 72 9.73 -7.49 -16.24
N TYR A 73 8.54 -7.19 -15.74
CA TYR A 73 7.41 -6.80 -16.58
C TYR A 73 7.00 -5.34 -16.45
N MET A 74 7.37 -4.61 -15.40
CA MET A 74 7.12 -3.18 -15.31
C MET A 74 8.08 -2.41 -16.24
N ALA A 75 7.54 -1.48 -17.01
CA ALA A 75 8.35 -0.54 -17.81
C ALA A 75 9.18 0.36 -16.86
N GLU A 76 10.29 0.92 -17.34
CA GLU A 76 11.13 1.80 -16.51
C GLU A 76 10.39 3.07 -16.10
N ASP A 77 9.54 3.59 -17.00
CA ASP A 77 8.64 4.73 -16.79
C ASP A 77 7.25 4.34 -16.25
N GLY A 78 7.08 3.07 -15.87
CA GLY A 78 5.81 2.56 -15.35
C GLY A 78 5.44 3.14 -14.00
N LEU A 79 4.13 3.34 -13.79
CA LEU A 79 3.56 3.90 -12.56
C LEU A 79 2.59 2.92 -11.90
N ASN A 80 2.62 2.88 -10.58
CA ASN A 80 1.64 2.18 -9.75
C ASN A 80 0.79 3.17 -8.97
N TYR A 81 -0.53 3.05 -9.08
CA TYR A 81 -1.53 3.88 -8.41
C TYR A 81 -2.22 3.05 -7.32
N PRO A 82 -1.74 3.06 -6.07
CA PRO A 82 -2.27 2.19 -5.00
C PRO A 82 -3.63 2.61 -4.46
N GLY A 83 -4.14 3.76 -4.88
CA GLY A 83 -5.38 4.36 -4.39
C GLY A 83 -5.14 5.66 -3.63
N ARG A 84 -6.20 6.45 -3.50
CA ARG A 84 -6.18 7.75 -2.82
C ARG A 84 -6.57 7.62 -1.36
N PHE A 85 -6.02 8.47 -0.52
CA PHE A 85 -6.33 8.50 0.92
C PHE A 85 -6.24 9.91 1.48
N VAL A 86 -6.71 10.11 2.71
CA VAL A 86 -6.54 11.36 3.44
C VAL A 86 -5.33 11.22 4.37
N GLY A 87 -4.37 12.13 4.22
CA GLY A 87 -3.13 12.09 5.00
C GLY A 87 -2.19 13.24 4.69
N PHE A 88 -0.89 13.03 4.90
CA PHE A 88 0.17 14.02 4.65
C PHE A 88 0.84 13.83 3.30
N GLY A 89 1.14 12.60 2.92
CA GLY A 89 1.71 12.27 1.63
C GLY A 89 3.23 12.23 1.61
N PHE A 90 3.82 11.49 2.51
CA PHE A 90 5.23 11.11 2.48
C PHE A 90 5.37 9.60 2.69
N ASN A 91 6.53 9.06 2.35
CA ASN A 91 6.92 7.68 2.60
C ASN A 91 8.06 7.62 3.62
N PHE A 92 8.07 6.59 4.44
CA PHE A 92 9.17 6.25 5.36
C PHE A 92 9.27 4.72 5.46
N ASP A 93 10.40 4.19 5.93
CA ASP A 93 10.54 2.76 6.19
C ASP A 93 9.96 2.41 7.57
N PRO A 94 8.88 1.61 7.64
CA PRO A 94 8.28 1.23 8.91
C PRO A 94 9.13 0.25 9.74
N GLN A 95 10.20 -0.33 9.17
CA GLN A 95 11.13 -1.21 9.88
C GLN A 95 12.20 -0.41 10.64
N GLU A 96 12.40 0.85 10.29
CA GLU A 96 13.33 1.74 10.97
C GLU A 96 12.72 2.30 12.26
N ASP A 97 13.56 2.56 13.25
CA ASP A 97 13.14 3.18 14.52
C ASP A 97 12.76 4.64 14.33
N GLU A 98 13.52 5.35 13.50
CA GLU A 98 13.29 6.74 13.14
C GLU A 98 12.31 6.83 11.97
N MET A 99 11.48 7.87 11.98
CA MET A 99 10.58 8.18 10.88
C MET A 99 11.24 9.20 9.95
N THR A 100 12.13 8.71 9.08
CA THR A 100 12.80 9.54 8.08
C THR A 100 12.01 9.53 6.78
N VAL A 101 11.78 10.71 6.21
CA VAL A 101 11.10 10.89 4.93
C VAL A 101 11.98 10.36 3.80
N ASN A 102 11.59 9.26 3.17
CA ASN A 102 12.27 8.69 2.01
C ASN A 102 11.95 9.48 0.74
N TRP A 103 10.68 9.87 0.57
CA TRP A 103 10.22 10.79 -0.49
C TRP A 103 8.88 11.41 -0.11
N VAL A 104 8.61 12.57 -0.73
CA VAL A 104 7.32 13.25 -0.64
C VAL A 104 6.49 12.89 -1.88
N ILE A 105 5.20 12.60 -1.67
CA ILE A 105 4.25 12.31 -2.76
C ILE A 105 3.85 13.62 -3.44
N GLU A 106 4.04 13.73 -4.76
CA GLU A 106 3.87 14.98 -5.52
C GLU A 106 2.50 15.65 -5.34
N ASN A 107 1.43 14.85 -5.32
CA ASN A 107 0.06 15.36 -5.17
C ASN A 107 -0.42 15.19 -3.72
N SER A 108 0.24 15.89 -2.79
CA SER A 108 -0.05 15.76 -1.36
C SER A 108 0.16 17.04 -0.56
N PRO A 109 -0.44 17.15 0.63
CA PRO A 109 -0.22 18.27 1.55
C PRO A 109 1.22 18.45 2.02
N ALA A 110 2.08 17.43 1.91
CA ALA A 110 3.47 17.49 2.34
C ALA A 110 4.36 18.28 1.37
N VAL A 111 3.90 18.50 0.13
CA VAL A 111 4.68 19.23 -0.89
C VAL A 111 4.99 20.65 -0.44
N GLY A 112 6.27 21.01 -0.51
CA GLY A 112 6.77 22.32 -0.07
C GLY A 112 6.88 22.51 1.44
N VAL A 113 6.48 21.50 2.24
CA VAL A 113 6.58 21.51 3.71
C VAL A 113 7.62 20.51 4.20
N LEU A 114 7.54 19.27 3.73
CA LEU A 114 8.52 18.21 3.99
C LEU A 114 9.47 18.04 2.81
N GLN A 115 10.62 17.48 3.08
CA GLN A 115 11.60 17.08 2.07
C GLN A 115 12.20 15.72 2.41
N GLU A 116 12.79 15.07 1.43
CA GLU A 116 13.57 13.85 1.62
C GLU A 116 14.70 14.08 2.63
N GLY A 117 14.87 13.12 3.56
CA GLY A 117 15.83 13.18 4.65
C GLY A 117 15.32 13.88 5.93
N ASP A 118 14.15 14.52 5.91
CA ASP A 118 13.52 15.01 7.14
C ASP A 118 13.25 13.84 8.10
N THR A 119 13.69 13.91 9.33
CA THR A 119 13.39 12.91 10.38
C THR A 119 12.42 13.50 11.39
N PHE A 120 11.26 12.89 11.56
CA PHE A 120 10.27 13.36 12.54
C PHE A 120 10.77 13.23 13.98
N ILE A 121 10.72 14.30 14.72
CA ILE A 121 11.01 14.37 16.17
C ILE A 121 9.71 14.26 16.97
N SER A 122 8.67 15.00 16.54
CA SER A 122 7.35 14.94 17.17
C SER A 122 6.24 15.32 16.19
N VAL A 123 5.02 14.84 16.46
CA VAL A 123 3.80 15.24 15.76
C VAL A 123 2.74 15.60 16.79
N ASN A 124 2.21 16.82 16.73
CA ASN A 124 1.26 17.37 17.71
C ASN A 124 1.75 17.22 19.17
N GLY A 125 3.06 17.39 19.39
CA GLY A 125 3.70 17.24 20.71
C GLY A 125 3.97 15.80 21.15
N VAL A 126 3.56 14.80 20.37
CA VAL A 126 3.85 13.37 20.64
C VAL A 126 5.19 13.03 20.00
N PRO A 127 6.19 12.50 20.75
CA PRO A 127 7.46 12.08 20.19
C PRO A 127 7.29 11.01 19.08
N ALA A 128 8.01 11.16 17.98
CA ALA A 128 7.93 10.29 16.82
C ALA A 128 8.79 9.02 16.99
N THR A 129 8.56 8.30 18.08
CA THR A 129 9.24 7.04 18.40
C THR A 129 8.47 5.85 17.85
N ARG A 130 9.18 4.73 17.60
CA ARG A 130 8.54 3.45 17.23
C ARG A 130 7.48 3.06 18.27
N GLU A 131 7.76 3.18 19.57
CA GLU A 131 6.79 2.87 20.63
C GLU A 131 5.49 3.66 20.49
N ASN A 132 5.59 4.99 20.30
CA ASN A 132 4.42 5.85 20.14
C ASN A 132 3.68 5.58 18.83
N ARG A 133 4.40 5.23 17.76
CA ARG A 133 3.83 4.79 16.50
C ARG A 133 3.05 3.48 16.66
N ASP A 134 3.69 2.45 17.22
CA ASP A 134 3.12 1.11 17.34
C ASP A 134 2.01 1.04 18.40
N SER A 135 2.06 1.89 19.44
CA SER A 135 0.96 2.02 20.41
C SER A 135 -0.21 2.88 19.93
N GLY A 136 -0.08 3.54 18.76
CA GLY A 136 -1.09 4.41 18.19
C GLY A 136 -1.24 5.75 18.91
N LYS A 137 -0.27 6.17 19.74
CA LYS A 137 -0.21 7.53 20.32
C LYS A 137 0.17 8.56 19.26
N LEU A 138 1.00 8.19 18.30
CA LEU A 138 1.40 9.03 17.19
C LEU A 138 0.31 8.99 16.11
N VAL A 139 -0.48 10.06 16.01
CA VAL A 139 -1.68 10.09 15.16
C VAL A 139 -1.39 10.80 13.84
N PHE A 140 -1.41 10.02 12.74
CA PHE A 140 -1.35 10.55 11.37
C PHE A 140 -2.73 10.62 10.70
N ALA A 141 -3.72 9.90 11.23
CA ALA A 141 -5.10 9.92 10.79
C ALA A 141 -5.84 11.18 11.23
N GLY A 142 -6.91 11.47 10.53
CA GLY A 142 -7.82 12.55 10.88
C GLY A 142 -8.67 12.99 9.71
N LEU A 143 -9.38 14.09 9.89
CA LEU A 143 -10.27 14.62 8.88
C LEU A 143 -9.51 15.54 7.89
N PRO A 144 -9.98 15.65 6.64
CA PRO A 144 -9.44 16.66 5.72
C PRO A 144 -9.53 18.06 6.33
N GLY A 145 -8.45 18.83 6.19
CA GLY A 145 -8.37 20.19 6.72
C GLY A 145 -7.86 20.32 8.16
N GLU A 146 -7.78 19.22 8.91
CA GLU A 146 -7.17 19.27 10.25
C GLU A 146 -5.69 19.63 10.18
N LYS A 147 -5.30 20.63 10.96
CA LYS A 147 -3.90 21.05 11.06
C LYS A 147 -3.10 20.05 11.88
N VAL A 148 -1.88 19.83 11.44
CA VAL A 148 -0.86 19.07 12.15
C VAL A 148 0.36 19.95 12.31
N ASN A 149 0.87 20.01 13.54
CA ASN A 149 2.14 20.64 13.84
C ASN A 149 3.16 19.55 14.11
N ALA A 150 4.31 19.61 13.47
CA ALA A 150 5.37 18.65 13.66
C ALA A 150 6.71 19.36 13.85
N VAL A 151 7.64 18.70 14.51
CA VAL A 151 9.04 19.06 14.51
C VAL A 151 9.78 18.00 13.74
N VAL A 152 10.55 18.41 12.74
CA VAL A 152 11.42 17.53 11.97
C VAL A 152 12.88 17.96 12.14
N ARG A 153 13.80 16.99 12.10
CA ARG A 153 15.23 17.27 11.99
C ARG A 153 15.59 17.35 10.52
N ARG A 154 16.04 18.52 10.10
CA ARG A 154 16.46 18.86 8.74
C ARG A 154 17.88 19.42 8.80
N ASP A 155 18.82 18.80 8.09
CA ASP A 155 20.24 19.21 8.07
C ASP A 155 20.82 19.41 9.48
N GLY A 156 20.47 18.50 10.40
CA GLY A 156 20.93 18.53 11.81
C GLY A 156 20.25 19.58 12.70
N LYS A 157 19.25 20.32 12.20
CA LYS A 157 18.51 21.33 12.95
C LYS A 157 17.05 20.92 13.11
N ASP A 158 16.48 21.19 14.27
CA ASP A 158 15.06 21.00 14.49
C ASP A 158 14.26 22.14 13.85
N VAL A 159 13.32 21.81 13.02
CA VAL A 159 12.48 22.74 12.24
C VAL A 159 11.02 22.45 12.55
N GLU A 160 10.29 23.49 12.94
CA GLU A 160 8.84 23.41 13.10
C GLU A 160 8.18 23.48 11.72
N VAL A 161 7.28 22.53 11.43
CA VAL A 161 6.48 22.48 10.22
C VAL A 161 5.01 22.35 10.57
N SER A 162 4.15 22.96 9.76
CA SER A 162 2.70 22.87 9.93
C SER A 162 2.03 22.69 8.58
N PHE A 163 1.10 21.77 8.51
CA PHE A 163 0.30 21.50 7.31
C PHE A 163 -1.06 20.92 7.69
N ALA A 164 -2.01 20.99 6.76
CA ALA A 164 -3.31 20.39 6.95
C ALA A 164 -3.36 19.02 6.27
N ARG A 165 -4.08 18.08 6.86
CA ARG A 165 -4.39 16.81 6.19
C ARG A 165 -5.23 17.07 4.94
N GLY A 166 -4.94 16.37 3.88
CA GLY A 166 -5.67 16.50 2.62
C GLY A 166 -5.70 15.22 1.83
N LEU A 167 -6.30 15.30 0.65
CA LEU A 167 -6.27 14.19 -0.30
C LEU A 167 -4.84 13.98 -0.79
N VAL A 168 -4.39 12.74 -0.70
CA VAL A 168 -3.14 12.25 -1.28
C VAL A 168 -3.49 11.34 -2.44
N ASP A 169 -2.92 11.61 -3.61
CA ASP A 169 -3.10 10.83 -4.84
C ASP A 169 -1.75 10.27 -5.30
N PRO A 170 -1.30 9.16 -4.69
CA PRO A 170 0.04 8.66 -4.91
C PRO A 170 0.18 7.97 -6.27
N SER A 171 1.31 8.21 -6.90
CA SER A 171 1.83 7.39 -7.99
C SER A 171 3.27 6.98 -7.67
N TYR A 172 3.57 5.70 -7.77
CA TYR A 172 4.90 5.18 -7.48
C TYR A 172 5.59 4.72 -8.74
N THR A 173 6.80 5.21 -8.96
CA THR A 173 7.68 4.72 -10.01
C THR A 173 8.09 3.27 -9.78
N LYS A 174 8.61 2.61 -10.80
CA LYS A 174 9.15 1.25 -10.69
C LYS A 174 10.18 1.12 -9.56
N ALA A 175 11.08 2.09 -9.42
CA ALA A 175 12.09 2.10 -8.36
C ALA A 175 11.44 2.15 -6.98
N GLN A 176 10.48 3.05 -6.77
CA GLN A 176 9.74 3.17 -5.52
C GLN A 176 8.91 1.92 -5.19
N VAL A 177 8.29 1.29 -6.19
CA VAL A 177 7.58 0.01 -6.01
C VAL A 177 8.54 -1.09 -5.54
N LEU A 178 9.73 -1.17 -6.15
CA LEU A 178 10.74 -2.15 -5.73
C LEU A 178 11.23 -1.89 -4.31
N THR A 179 11.53 -0.63 -3.96
CA THR A 179 11.93 -0.24 -2.60
C THR A 179 10.85 -0.61 -1.58
N ASN A 180 9.58 -0.29 -1.86
CA ASN A 180 8.46 -0.64 -0.97
C ASN A 180 8.31 -2.16 -0.78
N ILE A 181 8.53 -2.94 -1.83
CA ILE A 181 8.51 -4.41 -1.72
C ILE A 181 9.73 -4.90 -0.93
N GLU A 182 10.91 -4.34 -1.18
CA GLU A 182 12.16 -4.74 -0.51
C GLU A 182 12.17 -4.41 0.98
N SER A 183 11.57 -3.32 1.42
CA SER A 183 11.41 -2.95 2.84
C SER A 183 10.30 -3.72 3.57
N ALA A 184 9.36 -4.34 2.86
CA ALA A 184 8.26 -5.06 3.50
C ALA A 184 8.76 -6.32 4.23
N ASN A 185 8.15 -6.62 5.40
CA ASN A 185 8.44 -7.85 6.14
C ASN A 185 7.91 -9.08 5.37
N ALA A 186 8.79 -10.02 5.05
CA ALA A 186 8.44 -11.22 4.30
C ALA A 186 7.50 -12.16 5.05
N ASP A 187 7.58 -12.21 6.38
CA ASP A 187 6.74 -13.07 7.23
C ASP A 187 5.27 -12.61 7.24
N ASN A 188 5.05 -11.32 6.98
CA ASN A 188 3.72 -10.73 6.90
C ASN A 188 3.20 -10.68 5.46
N TRP A 189 3.94 -11.27 4.51
CA TRP A 189 3.59 -11.24 3.10
C TRP A 189 2.77 -12.47 2.71
N GLY A 190 1.66 -12.23 2.10
CA GLY A 190 0.83 -13.29 1.54
C GLY A 190 -0.58 -13.30 2.09
N ALA A 191 -1.57 -13.82 1.30
CA ALA A 191 -2.90 -14.13 1.80
C ALA A 191 -2.99 -15.53 2.34
N ILE A 192 -3.99 -15.71 3.14
CA ILE A 192 -4.42 -17.03 3.60
C ILE A 192 -5.00 -17.79 2.41
N GLU A 193 -5.76 -17.10 1.55
CA GLU A 193 -6.40 -17.66 0.36
C GLU A 193 -6.65 -16.60 -0.70
N HIS A 194 -6.58 -16.98 -1.99
CA HIS A 194 -6.95 -16.07 -3.08
C HIS A 194 -7.51 -16.83 -4.27
N LYS A 195 -8.24 -16.10 -5.11
CA LYS A 195 -8.79 -16.61 -6.35
C LYS A 195 -8.84 -15.50 -7.39
N ILE A 196 -8.44 -15.80 -8.60
CA ILE A 196 -8.77 -14.96 -9.76
C ILE A 196 -10.14 -15.41 -10.29
N ASN A 197 -11.11 -14.53 -10.22
CA ASN A 197 -12.47 -14.79 -10.66
C ASN A 197 -12.62 -14.61 -12.16
N GLU A 198 -12.06 -13.50 -12.71
CA GLU A 198 -12.17 -13.16 -14.11
C GLU A 198 -10.99 -12.32 -14.59
N ILE A 199 -10.68 -12.44 -15.87
CA ILE A 199 -9.71 -11.59 -16.58
C ILE A 199 -10.38 -11.04 -17.84
N ALA A 200 -10.62 -9.73 -17.87
CA ALA A 200 -11.14 -9.03 -19.02
C ALA A 200 -10.03 -8.28 -19.78
N VAL A 201 -10.07 -8.33 -21.11
CA VAL A 201 -9.04 -7.73 -21.97
C VAL A 201 -9.65 -6.69 -22.89
N ASN A 202 -9.23 -5.44 -22.76
CA ASN A 202 -9.49 -4.40 -23.74
C ASN A 202 -8.29 -4.28 -24.69
N ARG A 203 -8.41 -4.88 -25.87
CA ARG A 203 -7.32 -4.92 -26.84
C ARG A 203 -7.02 -3.55 -27.46
N LYS A 204 -8.04 -2.71 -27.63
CA LYS A 204 -7.90 -1.37 -28.21
C LYS A 204 -7.02 -0.49 -27.34
N GLU A 205 -7.29 -0.48 -26.06
CA GLU A 205 -6.57 0.33 -25.05
C GLU A 205 -5.36 -0.39 -24.45
N ARG A 206 -5.06 -1.63 -24.89
CA ARG A 206 -4.00 -2.48 -24.33
C ARG A 206 -4.10 -2.60 -22.80
N THR A 207 -5.31 -2.74 -22.28
CA THR A 207 -5.55 -2.89 -20.85
C THR A 207 -6.10 -4.27 -20.50
N VAL A 208 -5.72 -4.74 -19.33
CA VAL A 208 -6.22 -5.98 -18.75
C VAL A 208 -6.76 -5.67 -17.37
N TYR A 209 -7.94 -6.15 -17.07
CA TYR A 209 -8.57 -6.09 -15.76
C TYR A 209 -8.59 -7.48 -15.16
N VAL A 210 -8.12 -7.62 -13.95
CA VAL A 210 -8.15 -8.86 -13.16
C VAL A 210 -9.07 -8.65 -11.99
N TRP A 211 -10.21 -9.34 -11.98
CA TRP A 211 -11.07 -9.41 -10.82
C TRP A 211 -10.66 -10.61 -9.97
N SER A 212 -10.21 -10.34 -8.75
CA SER A 212 -9.75 -11.34 -7.81
C SER A 212 -10.46 -11.17 -6.46
N TRP A 213 -10.44 -12.23 -5.67
CA TRP A 213 -10.83 -12.27 -4.28
C TRP A 213 -9.67 -12.79 -3.44
N HIS A 214 -9.58 -12.31 -2.20
CA HIS A 214 -8.60 -12.81 -1.25
C HIS A 214 -9.12 -12.78 0.18
N ARG A 215 -8.56 -13.65 1.02
CA ARG A 215 -8.71 -13.66 2.47
C ARG A 215 -7.34 -13.52 3.14
N SER A 216 -7.25 -12.68 4.15
CA SER A 216 -5.99 -12.18 4.67
C SER A 216 -6.02 -11.93 6.16
N LEU A 217 -4.83 -11.89 6.77
CA LEU A 217 -4.65 -11.52 8.15
C LEU A 217 -4.20 -10.05 8.24
N ASP A 218 -4.95 -9.24 8.97
CA ASP A 218 -4.45 -7.94 9.43
C ASP A 218 -3.54 -8.17 10.64
N VAL A 219 -2.23 -8.09 10.43
CA VAL A 219 -1.23 -8.43 11.45
C VAL A 219 -1.37 -7.57 12.71
N PRO A 220 -1.62 -6.24 12.63
CA PRO A 220 -1.78 -5.42 13.84
C PRO A 220 -2.99 -5.81 14.69
N SER A 221 -4.13 -6.10 14.10
CA SER A 221 -5.34 -6.47 14.83
C SER A 221 -5.49 -7.97 15.04
N GLN A 222 -4.68 -8.80 14.39
CA GLN A 222 -4.78 -10.27 14.36
C GLN A 222 -6.16 -10.77 13.88
N LYS A 223 -6.83 -9.98 13.02
CA LYS A 223 -8.13 -10.34 12.45
C LYS A 223 -7.98 -10.73 11.00
N GLU A 224 -8.72 -11.74 10.60
CA GLU A 224 -8.88 -12.06 9.18
C GLU A 224 -9.91 -11.13 8.55
N PHE A 225 -9.70 -10.83 7.27
CA PHE A 225 -10.65 -10.11 6.43
C PHE A 225 -10.62 -10.68 5.01
N GLU A 226 -11.67 -10.45 4.26
CA GLU A 226 -11.74 -10.79 2.85
C GLU A 226 -12.22 -9.62 2.00
N ALA A 227 -11.81 -9.59 0.75
CA ALA A 227 -12.26 -8.57 -0.19
C ALA A 227 -12.11 -9.00 -1.64
N HIS A 228 -12.90 -8.39 -2.51
CA HIS A 228 -12.63 -8.38 -3.94
C HIS A 228 -11.74 -7.21 -4.31
N VAL A 229 -10.91 -7.44 -5.32
CA VAL A 229 -10.03 -6.44 -5.91
C VAL A 229 -10.18 -6.49 -7.43
N VAL A 230 -10.30 -5.32 -8.04
CA VAL A 230 -10.12 -5.16 -9.48
C VAL A 230 -8.79 -4.46 -9.73
N THR A 231 -7.84 -5.16 -10.34
CA THR A 231 -6.57 -4.59 -10.75
C THR A 231 -6.58 -4.32 -12.24
N ARG A 232 -6.32 -3.06 -12.63
CA ARG A 232 -6.13 -2.63 -14.00
C ARG A 232 -4.66 -2.61 -14.34
N TYR A 233 -4.26 -3.29 -15.39
CA TYR A 233 -2.93 -3.25 -15.98
C TYR A 233 -3.00 -2.58 -17.35
N ALA A 234 -2.21 -1.55 -17.60
CA ALA A 234 -2.02 -0.96 -18.93
C ALA A 234 -0.64 -1.37 -19.48
N PHE A 235 -0.59 -1.65 -20.78
CA PHE A 235 0.61 -2.16 -21.44
C PHE A 235 1.06 -1.25 -22.58
N ASN A 236 2.37 -1.08 -22.73
CA ASN A 236 2.95 -0.47 -23.93
C ASN A 236 3.01 -1.48 -25.09
N GLU A 237 3.55 -1.03 -26.22
CA GLU A 237 3.69 -1.86 -27.44
C GLU A 237 4.66 -3.02 -27.27
N GLU A 238 5.63 -2.88 -26.36
CA GLU A 238 6.60 -3.92 -26.04
C GLU A 238 6.06 -4.98 -25.08
N GLY A 239 4.79 -4.85 -24.64
CA GLY A 239 4.17 -5.75 -23.68
C GLY A 239 4.63 -5.55 -22.24
N LYS A 240 5.22 -4.39 -21.91
CA LYS A 240 5.56 -4.00 -20.53
C LYS A 240 4.39 -3.26 -19.90
N VAL A 241 4.27 -3.41 -18.58
CA VAL A 241 3.24 -2.73 -17.78
C VAL A 241 3.69 -1.29 -17.54
N ILE A 242 2.92 -0.32 -18.04
CA ILE A 242 3.15 1.12 -17.87
C ILE A 242 2.27 1.74 -16.79
N ALA A 243 1.17 1.10 -16.42
CA ALA A 243 0.34 1.57 -15.31
C ALA A 243 -0.37 0.40 -14.63
N ILE A 244 -0.44 0.46 -13.30
CA ILE A 244 -1.23 -0.43 -12.46
C ILE A 244 -2.11 0.42 -11.57
N ALA A 245 -3.39 0.05 -11.42
CA ALA A 245 -4.31 0.68 -10.49
C ALA A 245 -5.23 -0.37 -9.87
N ASN A 246 -5.53 -0.21 -8.58
CA ASN A 246 -6.40 -1.11 -7.85
C ASN A 246 -7.66 -0.40 -7.37
N LEU A 247 -8.78 -1.14 -7.37
CA LEU A 247 -10.01 -0.80 -6.66
C LEU A 247 -10.34 -1.95 -5.72
N THR A 248 -10.53 -1.64 -4.45
CA THR A 248 -10.74 -2.59 -3.36
C THR A 248 -12.02 -2.28 -2.62
N GLU A 249 -12.58 -3.25 -1.92
CA GLU A 249 -13.75 -3.09 -1.04
C GLU A 249 -13.32 -2.53 0.34
N ASP A 250 -12.67 -1.36 0.36
CA ASP A 250 -12.04 -0.78 1.57
C ASP A 250 -13.02 -0.61 2.74
N ALA A 251 -14.25 -0.17 2.47
CA ALA A 251 -15.28 -0.02 3.50
C ALA A 251 -15.67 -1.37 4.11
N LEU A 252 -15.70 -2.44 3.31
CA LEU A 252 -15.96 -3.80 3.79
C LEU A 252 -14.81 -4.29 4.67
N ILE A 253 -13.56 -4.10 4.23
CA ILE A 253 -12.36 -4.45 4.99
C ILE A 253 -12.38 -3.73 6.34
N GLN A 254 -12.57 -2.42 6.36
CA GLN A 254 -12.63 -1.63 7.58
C GLN A 254 -13.71 -2.15 8.55
N SER A 255 -14.89 -2.50 8.03
CA SER A 255 -15.99 -3.05 8.83
C SER A 255 -15.62 -4.39 9.46
N GLN A 256 -15.00 -5.31 8.70
CA GLN A 256 -14.54 -6.62 9.19
C GLN A 256 -13.49 -6.47 10.29
N LEU A 257 -12.61 -5.49 10.18
CA LEU A 257 -11.58 -5.19 11.16
C LEU A 257 -12.13 -4.45 12.40
N GLY A 258 -13.39 -4.05 12.37
CA GLY A 258 -14.09 -3.45 13.52
C GLY A 258 -14.08 -1.92 13.53
N PHE A 259 -13.70 -1.27 12.41
CA PHE A 259 -13.83 0.17 12.29
C PHE A 259 -15.30 0.57 12.09
N ARG A 260 -15.69 1.67 12.70
CA ARG A 260 -17.01 2.25 12.52
C ARG A 260 -16.87 3.65 11.91
N VAL A 261 -17.63 3.90 10.85
CA VAL A 261 -17.80 5.27 10.37
C VAL A 261 -18.73 5.98 11.34
N THR A 262 -18.20 6.93 12.10
CA THR A 262 -19.01 7.83 12.95
C THR A 262 -19.33 9.09 12.16
N ARG A 263 -20.57 9.55 12.27
CA ARG A 263 -21.02 10.85 11.75
C ARG A 263 -20.96 11.89 12.83
#